data_bdb295c886573f6529d3bff5d2bf3139
#
_entry.id   bdb295c886573f6529d3bff5d2bf3139
#
_cell.length_a   1.000
_cell.length_b   1.000
_cell.length_c   1.000
_cell.angle_alpha   90.00
_cell.angle_beta   90.00
_cell.angle_gamma   90.00
#
_symmetry.space_group_name_H-M   'P 1'
#
loop_
_entity.id
_entity.type
_entity.pdbx_description
1 polymer ?
#
loop_
_entity_poly.entity_id
_entity_poly.type
_entity_poly.pdbx_seq_one_letter_code
_entity_poly.pdbx_strand_id
1 'polypeptide(L)'
;RLLWVTVFSAIAALVTAVLINPITYMMVGRNIHAVPIEIISTGTLYFALLFMIWSAIYLQLKGESLLHARPVVEDGPRPSPVFQVEKRGEIRQLRADDIVCVRANGDYVDLVTAANVYLKKDTMTNIESMLDPELFKRIHRSTIVNIRKIERVSPKPGGAFDITLEGGCLVQSSRGYRAVIASIVPAG
;
A
#
# COMPACT_ATOMS: atom_id res chain seq x y z
N ARG A 1 2.59 -17.08 7.34
CA ARG A 1 3.49 -16.08 7.98
C ARG A 1 3.35 -16.06 9.51
N LEU A 2 2.16 -16.26 10.07
CA LEU A 2 1.98 -16.39 11.53
C LEU A 2 2.75 -17.60 12.10
N LEU A 3 2.75 -18.71 11.38
CA LEU A 3 3.44 -19.94 11.76
C LEU A 3 4.96 -19.72 11.95
N TRP A 4 5.58 -18.90 11.11
CA TRP A 4 7.01 -18.57 11.23
C TRP A 4 7.34 -17.74 12.46
N VAL A 5 6.48 -16.80 12.85
CA VAL A 5 6.67 -15.98 14.05
C VAL A 5 6.58 -16.83 15.32
N THR A 6 5.61 -17.75 15.38
CA THR A 6 5.49 -18.69 16.51
C THR A 6 6.66 -19.66 16.61
N VAL A 7 7.13 -20.17 15.46
CA VAL A 7 8.30 -21.06 15.41
C VAL A 7 9.58 -20.33 15.86
N PHE A 8 9.82 -19.11 15.38
CA PHE A 8 10.98 -18.31 15.82
C PHE A 8 10.93 -17.95 17.30
N SER A 9 9.75 -17.65 17.84
CA SER A 9 9.58 -17.38 19.27
C SER A 9 9.85 -18.61 20.12
N ALA A 10 9.39 -19.78 19.69
CA ALA A 10 9.63 -21.04 20.39
C ALA A 10 11.11 -21.42 20.36
N ILE A 11 11.80 -21.22 19.23
CA ILE A 11 13.24 -21.46 19.11
C ILE A 11 14.02 -20.49 20.00
N ALA A 12 13.68 -19.21 20.03
CA ALA A 12 14.33 -18.21 20.88
C ALA A 12 14.16 -18.54 22.37
N ALA A 13 12.96 -18.96 22.79
CA ALA A 13 12.70 -19.40 24.15
C ALA A 13 13.53 -20.65 24.53
N LEU A 14 13.64 -21.63 23.62
CA LEU A 14 14.41 -22.84 23.80
C LEU A 14 15.92 -22.54 23.90
N VAL A 15 16.45 -21.69 23.04
CA VAL A 15 17.86 -21.26 23.06
C VAL A 15 18.18 -20.54 24.37
N THR A 16 17.28 -19.68 24.83
CA THR A 16 17.47 -18.97 26.10
C THR A 16 17.45 -19.92 27.28
N ALA A 17 16.53 -20.87 27.33
CA ALA A 17 16.42 -21.85 28.40
C ALA A 17 17.62 -22.81 28.45
N VAL A 18 18.10 -23.24 27.27
CA VAL A 18 19.17 -24.27 27.21
C VAL A 18 20.57 -23.68 27.29
N LEU A 19 20.82 -22.50 26.72
CA LEU A 19 22.18 -21.92 26.65
C LEU A 19 22.45 -20.86 27.69
N ILE A 20 21.50 -19.96 27.96
CA ILE A 20 21.76 -18.82 28.88
C ILE A 20 21.67 -19.25 30.33
N ASN A 21 20.75 -20.12 30.72
CA ASN A 21 20.62 -20.57 32.09
C ASN A 21 21.88 -21.33 32.58
N PRO A 22 22.37 -22.37 31.88
CA PRO A 22 23.55 -23.09 32.37
C PRO A 22 24.83 -22.25 32.37
N ILE A 23 25.00 -21.32 31.40
CA ILE A 23 26.17 -20.43 31.38
C ILE A 23 26.13 -19.46 32.55
N THR A 24 24.99 -18.90 32.89
CA THR A 24 24.82 -18.01 34.04
C THR A 24 25.10 -18.74 35.33
N TYR A 25 24.72 -20.02 35.46
CA TYR A 25 25.02 -20.87 36.61
C TYR A 25 26.50 -21.18 36.72
N MET A 26 27.16 -21.47 35.62
CA MET A 26 28.59 -21.75 35.58
C MET A 26 29.42 -20.52 35.99
N MET A 27 29.01 -19.30 35.60
CA MET A 27 29.67 -18.04 35.99
C MET A 27 29.46 -17.68 37.47
N VAL A 28 28.36 -18.07 38.08
CA VAL A 28 28.05 -17.76 39.51
C VAL A 28 28.62 -18.82 40.45
N GLY A 29 29.23 -19.91 39.92
CA GLY A 29 29.93 -20.91 40.74
C GLY A 29 29.04 -21.71 41.71
N ARG A 30 27.74 -21.79 41.44
CA ARG A 30 26.77 -22.52 42.28
C ARG A 30 26.42 -23.88 41.68
N ASN A 31 26.27 -24.86 42.57
CA ASN A 31 25.84 -26.21 42.21
C ASN A 31 24.45 -26.18 41.54
N ILE A 32 24.33 -26.82 40.36
CA ILE A 32 23.14 -26.91 39.53
C ILE A 32 21.87 -27.40 40.29
N HIS A 33 22.05 -28.16 41.37
CA HIS A 33 20.96 -28.72 42.17
C HIS A 33 20.29 -27.75 43.16
N ALA A 34 20.83 -26.52 43.30
CA ALA A 34 20.33 -25.53 44.24
C ALA A 34 19.74 -24.28 43.55
N VAL A 35 19.17 -24.44 42.32
CA VAL A 35 18.52 -23.32 41.62
C VAL A 35 17.23 -22.98 42.34
N PRO A 36 17.08 -21.79 42.95
CA PRO A 36 15.81 -21.37 43.46
C PRO A 36 14.82 -21.27 42.29
N ILE A 37 13.69 -21.95 42.44
CA ILE A 37 12.59 -21.94 41.46
C ILE A 37 12.14 -20.51 41.09
N GLU A 38 12.41 -19.56 41.98
CA GLU A 38 12.18 -18.12 41.83
C GLU A 38 12.99 -17.48 40.69
N ILE A 39 14.20 -17.93 40.39
CA ILE A 39 15.03 -17.38 39.29
C ILE A 39 14.52 -17.85 37.94
N ILE A 40 14.07 -19.10 37.88
CA ILE A 40 13.48 -19.67 36.64
C ILE A 40 12.14 -18.99 36.35
N SER A 41 11.31 -18.78 37.39
CA SER A 41 9.99 -18.14 37.23
C SER A 41 10.11 -16.67 36.84
N THR A 42 11.07 -15.93 37.42
CA THR A 42 11.28 -14.51 37.11
C THR A 42 11.77 -14.30 35.67
N GLY A 43 12.70 -15.13 35.19
CA GLY A 43 13.18 -15.10 33.82
C GLY A 43 12.07 -15.39 32.80
N THR A 44 11.25 -16.42 33.08
CA THR A 44 10.14 -16.81 32.21
C THR A 44 9.07 -15.72 32.15
N LEU A 45 8.72 -15.08 33.24
CA LEU A 45 7.80 -13.96 33.32
C LEU A 45 8.31 -12.74 32.53
N TYR A 46 9.58 -12.42 32.61
CA TYR A 46 10.20 -11.32 31.90
C TYR A 46 10.13 -11.52 30.37
N PHE A 47 10.48 -12.72 29.90
CA PHE A 47 10.37 -13.03 28.46
C PHE A 47 8.92 -13.08 27.97
N ALA A 48 7.98 -13.56 28.78
CA ALA A 48 6.56 -13.54 28.45
C ALA A 48 6.04 -12.11 28.29
N LEU A 49 6.43 -11.19 29.17
CA LEU A 49 6.08 -9.77 29.09
C LEU A 49 6.67 -9.10 27.84
N LEU A 50 7.94 -9.33 27.53
CA LEU A 50 8.58 -8.81 26.31
C LEU A 50 7.89 -9.34 25.06
N PHE A 51 7.50 -10.62 25.05
CA PHE A 51 6.78 -11.20 23.93
C PHE A 51 5.38 -10.61 23.76
N MET A 52 4.67 -10.36 24.87
CA MET A 52 3.36 -9.68 24.85
C MET A 52 3.47 -8.26 24.29
N ILE A 53 4.46 -7.48 24.74
CA ILE A 53 4.72 -6.13 24.25
C ILE A 53 5.07 -6.15 22.76
N TRP A 54 5.97 -7.04 22.35
CA TRP A 54 6.34 -7.19 20.95
C TRP A 54 5.14 -7.60 20.06
N SER A 55 4.33 -8.54 20.55
CA SER A 55 3.11 -8.98 19.85
C SER A 55 2.11 -7.84 19.71
N ALA A 56 1.93 -7.03 20.75
CA ALA A 56 1.05 -5.85 20.71
C ALA A 56 1.54 -4.80 19.69
N ILE A 57 2.84 -4.50 19.69
CA ILE A 57 3.47 -3.58 18.71
C ILE A 57 3.30 -4.12 17.30
N TYR A 58 3.55 -5.42 17.09
CA TYR A 58 3.38 -6.05 15.77
C TYR A 58 1.93 -5.99 15.28
N LEU A 59 0.97 -6.24 16.15
CA LEU A 59 -0.46 -6.15 15.82
C LEU A 59 -0.86 -4.70 15.51
N GLN A 60 -0.29 -3.71 16.22
CA GLN A 60 -0.57 -2.30 15.99
C GLN A 60 0.00 -1.82 14.66
N LEU A 61 1.26 -2.15 14.36
CA LEU A 61 1.89 -1.84 13.07
C LEU A 61 1.21 -2.56 11.88
N LYS A 62 0.66 -3.75 12.11
CA LYS A 62 -0.11 -4.48 11.09
C LYS A 62 -1.55 -4.00 10.99
N GLY A 63 -2.13 -3.51 12.08
CA GLY A 63 -3.48 -2.96 12.12
C GLY A 63 -3.64 -1.74 11.21
N GLU A 64 -2.63 -0.88 11.12
CA GLU A 64 -2.65 0.26 10.20
C GLU A 64 -2.67 -0.18 8.74
N SER A 65 -1.98 -1.26 8.39
CA SER A 65 -2.03 -1.80 7.02
C SER A 65 -3.35 -2.51 6.69
N LEU A 66 -4.11 -2.96 7.70
CA LEU A 66 -5.43 -3.57 7.53
C LEU A 66 -6.56 -2.51 7.52
N LEU A 67 -6.35 -1.38 8.18
CA LEU A 67 -7.27 -0.24 8.09
C LEU A 67 -7.19 0.45 6.72
N HIS A 68 -6.07 0.28 5.99
CA HIS A 68 -5.93 0.67 4.59
C HIS A 68 -6.31 -0.45 3.60
N ALA A 69 -6.50 -1.69 4.07
CA ALA A 69 -7.20 -2.70 3.32
C ALA A 69 -8.70 -2.37 3.40
N ARG A 70 -9.16 -1.54 2.46
CA ARG A 70 -10.59 -1.32 2.23
C ARG A 70 -11.30 -2.68 2.27
N PRO A 71 -12.42 -2.80 3.01
CA PRO A 71 -13.21 -4.03 2.96
C PRO A 71 -13.51 -4.32 1.48
N VAL A 72 -13.28 -5.55 1.05
CA VAL A 72 -13.80 -6.08 -0.22
C VAL A 72 -15.32 -6.03 -0.05
N VAL A 73 -15.91 -4.92 -0.45
CA VAL A 73 -17.36 -4.80 -0.59
C VAL A 73 -17.70 -5.59 -1.85
N GLU A 74 -18.50 -6.63 -1.66
CA GLU A 74 -19.12 -7.40 -2.72
C GLU A 74 -19.64 -6.50 -3.85
N ASP A 75 -19.53 -7.03 -5.04
CA ASP A 75 -19.78 -6.51 -6.39
C ASP A 75 -21.20 -5.91 -6.59
N GLY A 76 -21.48 -4.81 -5.89
CA GLY A 76 -22.52 -3.87 -6.29
C GLY A 76 -21.85 -2.68 -7.01
N PRO A 77 -22.51 -1.98 -7.92
CA PRO A 77 -21.93 -0.81 -8.56
C PRO A 77 -21.56 0.21 -7.47
N ARG A 78 -20.25 0.33 -7.18
CA ARG A 78 -19.75 1.32 -6.22
C ARG A 78 -20.17 2.69 -6.71
N PRO A 79 -20.80 3.53 -5.88
CA PRO A 79 -21.09 4.89 -6.30
C PRO A 79 -19.77 5.57 -6.68
N SER A 80 -19.62 5.83 -7.99
CA SER A 80 -18.43 6.51 -8.51
C SER A 80 -18.30 7.87 -7.83
N PRO A 81 -17.13 8.24 -7.30
CA PRO A 81 -16.97 9.53 -6.68
C PRO A 81 -17.31 10.65 -7.66
N VAL A 82 -17.99 11.68 -7.14
CA VAL A 82 -18.41 12.85 -7.91
C VAL A 82 -17.51 14.01 -7.53
N PHE A 83 -16.87 14.60 -8.53
CA PHE A 83 -16.01 15.77 -8.37
C PHE A 83 -16.78 17.05 -8.69
N GLN A 84 -16.71 18.03 -7.80
CA GLN A 84 -17.12 19.39 -8.15
C GLN A 84 -16.01 20.05 -8.94
N VAL A 85 -16.30 20.43 -10.17
CA VAL A 85 -15.36 21.07 -11.10
C VAL A 85 -15.93 22.38 -11.60
N GLU A 86 -15.05 23.32 -11.89
CA GLU A 86 -15.42 24.60 -12.46
C GLU A 86 -15.12 24.62 -13.96
N LYS A 87 -16.07 25.06 -14.74
CA LYS A 87 -15.91 25.33 -16.17
C LYS A 87 -16.61 26.63 -16.52
N ARG A 88 -15.85 27.64 -16.96
CA ARG A 88 -16.35 28.97 -17.37
C ARG A 88 -17.23 29.65 -16.30
N GLY A 89 -16.86 29.52 -15.02
CA GLY A 89 -17.62 30.09 -13.90
C GLY A 89 -18.84 29.29 -13.45
N GLU A 90 -19.15 28.14 -14.11
CA GLU A 90 -20.19 27.22 -13.68
C GLU A 90 -19.61 26.06 -12.89
N ILE A 91 -20.21 25.75 -11.74
CA ILE A 91 -19.89 24.56 -10.96
C ILE A 91 -20.66 23.37 -11.55
N ARG A 92 -19.96 22.34 -11.94
CA ARG A 92 -20.53 21.10 -12.46
C ARG A 92 -20.08 19.91 -11.63
N GLN A 93 -20.92 18.89 -11.62
CA GLN A 93 -20.60 17.59 -11.05
C GLN A 93 -20.06 16.67 -12.14
N LEU A 94 -18.84 16.18 -11.96
CA LEU A 94 -18.17 15.24 -12.85
C LEU A 94 -18.04 13.89 -12.15
N ARG A 95 -18.57 12.83 -12.75
CA ARG A 95 -18.40 11.47 -12.23
C ARG A 95 -17.00 10.94 -12.56
N ALA A 96 -16.41 10.17 -11.65
CA ALA A 96 -15.11 9.56 -11.90
C ALA A 96 -15.10 8.65 -13.14
N ASP A 97 -16.20 7.97 -13.43
CA ASP A 97 -16.32 7.09 -14.59
C ASP A 97 -16.14 7.82 -15.94
N ASP A 98 -16.45 9.12 -15.98
CA ASP A 98 -16.29 9.95 -17.18
C ASP A 98 -14.85 10.43 -17.37
N ILE A 99 -14.01 10.29 -16.32
CA ILE A 99 -12.61 10.73 -16.37
C ILE A 99 -11.78 9.71 -17.15
N VAL A 100 -11.10 10.18 -18.17
CA VAL A 100 -10.16 9.43 -19.00
C VAL A 100 -8.76 9.46 -18.40
N CYS A 101 -8.30 10.65 -18.01
CA CYS A 101 -7.05 10.81 -17.29
C CYS A 101 -7.05 12.07 -16.41
N VAL A 102 -6.13 12.09 -15.44
CA VAL A 102 -5.84 13.27 -14.60
C VAL A 102 -4.42 13.71 -14.87
N ARG A 103 -4.20 15.01 -15.08
CA ARG A 103 -2.87 15.59 -15.29
C ARG A 103 -2.62 16.75 -14.34
N ALA A 104 -1.39 16.85 -13.85
CA ALA A 104 -0.98 18.01 -13.07
C ALA A 104 -0.85 19.25 -13.97
N ASN A 105 -1.36 20.38 -13.50
CA ASN A 105 -1.31 21.67 -14.18
C ASN A 105 -1.03 22.80 -13.16
N GLY A 106 0.24 22.95 -12.77
CA GLY A 106 0.64 23.89 -11.72
C GLY A 106 0.00 23.55 -10.39
N ASP A 107 -0.75 24.50 -9.82
CA ASP A 107 -1.50 24.35 -8.56
C ASP A 107 -2.88 23.68 -8.75
N TYR A 108 -3.19 23.29 -9.97
CA TYR A 108 -4.45 22.67 -10.37
C TYR A 108 -4.19 21.28 -10.92
N VAL A 109 -5.26 20.51 -11.05
CA VAL A 109 -5.29 19.27 -11.80
C VAL A 109 -6.31 19.37 -12.92
N ASP A 110 -5.94 18.89 -14.10
CA ASP A 110 -6.81 18.72 -15.25
C ASP A 110 -7.51 17.38 -15.14
N LEU A 111 -8.83 17.38 -14.97
CA LEU A 111 -9.67 16.21 -15.10
C LEU A 111 -10.15 16.11 -16.56
N VAL A 112 -9.53 15.21 -17.31
CA VAL A 112 -9.75 15.04 -18.76
C VAL A 112 -10.84 14.00 -18.98
N THR A 113 -11.88 14.37 -19.71
CA THR A 113 -12.91 13.46 -20.22
C THR A 113 -12.76 13.30 -21.74
N ALA A 114 -13.50 12.42 -22.36
CA ALA A 114 -13.48 12.26 -23.82
C ALA A 114 -13.85 13.55 -24.59
N ALA A 115 -14.70 14.41 -23.99
CA ALA A 115 -15.20 15.61 -24.64
C ALA A 115 -14.60 16.92 -24.12
N ASN A 116 -14.11 16.96 -22.89
CA ASN A 116 -13.73 18.20 -22.22
C ASN A 116 -12.57 18.03 -21.22
N VAL A 117 -11.96 19.15 -20.86
CA VAL A 117 -11.00 19.27 -19.76
C VAL A 117 -11.58 20.18 -18.69
N TYR A 118 -11.54 19.75 -17.44
CA TYR A 118 -12.01 20.51 -16.30
C TYR A 118 -10.85 20.77 -15.34
N LEU A 119 -10.77 21.99 -14.85
CA LEU A 119 -9.78 22.39 -13.86
C LEU A 119 -10.34 22.19 -12.45
N LYS A 120 -9.51 21.65 -11.57
CA LYS A 120 -9.81 21.56 -10.14
C LYS A 120 -8.58 21.97 -9.34
N LYS A 121 -8.75 22.89 -8.40
CA LYS A 121 -7.67 23.24 -7.46
C LYS A 121 -7.51 22.10 -6.46
N ASP A 122 -6.51 21.27 -6.69
CA ASP A 122 -6.24 20.08 -5.87
C ASP A 122 -4.83 19.55 -6.16
N THR A 123 -4.36 18.57 -5.38
CA THR A 123 -3.10 17.87 -5.61
C THR A 123 -3.31 16.52 -6.27
N MET A 124 -2.32 16.05 -7.02
CA MET A 124 -2.34 14.71 -7.64
C MET A 124 -2.54 13.60 -6.60
N THR A 125 -1.93 13.73 -5.43
CA THR A 125 -2.02 12.74 -4.34
C THR A 125 -3.42 12.71 -3.75
N ASN A 126 -4.06 13.86 -3.55
CA ASN A 126 -5.42 13.92 -3.02
C ASN A 126 -6.42 13.35 -4.01
N ILE A 127 -6.32 13.71 -5.30
CA ILE A 127 -7.17 13.13 -6.35
C ILE A 127 -6.98 11.61 -6.44
N GLU A 128 -5.73 11.12 -6.41
CA GLU A 128 -5.43 9.68 -6.45
C GLU A 128 -6.10 8.93 -5.29
N SER A 129 -6.14 9.51 -4.09
CA SER A 129 -6.78 8.88 -2.93
C SER A 129 -8.31 8.82 -3.02
N MET A 130 -8.92 9.69 -3.82
CA MET A 130 -10.37 9.73 -4.05
C MET A 130 -10.82 8.78 -5.16
N LEU A 131 -9.91 8.43 -6.08
CA LEU A 131 -10.20 7.56 -7.21
C LEU A 131 -10.10 6.08 -6.83
N ASP A 132 -10.86 5.24 -7.50
CA ASP A 132 -10.77 3.79 -7.31
C ASP A 132 -9.39 3.28 -7.81
N PRO A 133 -8.54 2.73 -6.95
CA PRO A 133 -7.22 2.24 -7.31
C PRO A 133 -7.24 1.04 -8.27
N GLU A 134 -8.39 0.34 -8.43
CA GLU A 134 -8.54 -0.72 -9.41
C GLU A 134 -8.78 -0.18 -10.82
N LEU A 135 -9.34 1.03 -10.93
CA LEU A 135 -9.66 1.66 -12.21
C LEU A 135 -8.65 2.72 -12.62
N PHE A 136 -8.05 3.40 -11.64
CA PHE A 136 -7.13 4.50 -11.89
C PHE A 136 -5.72 4.14 -11.46
N LYS A 137 -4.80 4.22 -12.39
CA LYS A 137 -3.39 3.92 -12.12
C LYS A 137 -2.52 5.13 -12.43
N ARG A 138 -1.63 5.45 -11.48
CA ARG A 138 -0.63 6.48 -11.71
C ARG A 138 0.48 5.92 -12.59
N ILE A 139 0.75 6.57 -13.72
CA ILE A 139 1.74 6.16 -14.72
C ILE A 139 2.91 7.13 -14.84
N HIS A 140 2.75 8.30 -14.23
CA HIS A 140 3.76 9.35 -14.17
C HIS A 140 3.55 10.16 -12.88
N ARG A 141 4.60 10.85 -12.39
CA ARG A 141 4.44 11.77 -11.23
C ARG A 141 3.33 12.80 -11.40
N SER A 142 3.00 13.14 -12.64
CA SER A 142 2.00 14.15 -13.02
C SER A 142 0.81 13.56 -13.80
N THR A 143 0.64 12.22 -13.88
CA THR A 143 -0.42 11.64 -14.71
C THR A 143 -0.98 10.36 -14.09
N ILE A 144 -2.31 10.32 -13.96
CA ILE A 144 -3.11 9.15 -13.57
C ILE A 144 -4.03 8.83 -14.75
N VAL A 145 -4.22 7.57 -15.08
CA VAL A 145 -5.07 7.12 -16.20
C VAL A 145 -6.16 6.17 -15.71
N ASN A 146 -7.31 6.22 -16.37
CA ASN A 146 -8.36 5.22 -16.22
C ASN A 146 -8.03 4.03 -17.12
N ILE A 147 -7.79 2.86 -16.54
CA ILE A 147 -7.39 1.67 -17.31
C ILE A 147 -8.48 1.17 -18.25
N ARG A 148 -9.75 1.42 -17.94
CA ARG A 148 -10.89 1.05 -18.80
C ARG A 148 -10.98 1.92 -20.05
N LYS A 149 -10.31 3.06 -20.07
CA LYS A 149 -10.30 4.04 -21.16
C LYS A 149 -9.03 3.97 -22.01
N ILE A 150 -8.22 2.94 -21.83
CA ILE A 150 -7.00 2.72 -22.62
C ILE A 150 -7.38 2.03 -23.94
N GLU A 151 -7.03 2.67 -25.04
CA GLU A 151 -7.22 2.12 -26.39
C GLU A 151 -5.97 1.40 -26.89
N ARG A 152 -4.77 1.96 -26.60
CA ARG A 152 -3.51 1.40 -27.06
C ARG A 152 -2.36 1.72 -26.12
N VAL A 153 -1.45 0.77 -25.98
CA VAL A 153 -0.18 0.95 -25.27
C VAL A 153 0.96 0.57 -26.21
N SER A 154 1.90 1.47 -26.43
CA SER A 154 3.03 1.29 -27.33
C SER A 154 4.33 1.47 -26.56
N PRO A 155 5.25 0.49 -26.58
CA PRO A 155 6.54 0.62 -25.92
C PRO A 155 7.41 1.65 -26.63
N LYS A 156 8.20 2.38 -25.85
CA LYS A 156 9.23 3.33 -26.31
C LYS A 156 10.64 2.87 -26.00
N PRO A 157 11.64 3.29 -26.79
CA PRO A 157 13.03 3.13 -26.41
C PRO A 157 13.29 3.72 -25.01
N GLY A 158 13.98 2.97 -24.16
CA GLY A 158 14.30 3.42 -22.80
C GLY A 158 13.28 3.04 -21.72
N GLY A 159 12.25 2.21 -22.03
CA GLY A 159 11.36 1.59 -21.04
C GLY A 159 10.18 2.46 -20.58
N ALA A 160 9.89 3.55 -21.28
CA ALA A 160 8.65 4.29 -21.19
C ALA A 160 7.59 3.69 -22.14
N PHE A 161 6.32 4.12 -22.00
CA PHE A 161 5.24 3.70 -22.88
C PHE A 161 4.44 4.94 -23.30
N ASP A 162 4.03 4.97 -24.56
CA ASP A 162 2.98 5.85 -25.03
C ASP A 162 1.64 5.15 -24.90
N ILE A 163 0.68 5.82 -24.29
CA ILE A 163 -0.66 5.30 -24.01
C ILE A 163 -1.67 6.20 -24.68
N THR A 164 -2.43 5.64 -25.61
CA THR A 164 -3.56 6.30 -26.25
C THR A 164 -4.81 5.95 -25.46
N LEU A 165 -5.54 6.98 -25.06
CA LEU A 165 -6.77 6.88 -24.29
C LEU A 165 -7.97 7.29 -25.14
N GLU A 166 -9.18 6.94 -24.69
CA GLU A 166 -10.44 7.33 -25.28
C GLU A 166 -10.49 8.83 -25.59
N GLY A 167 -10.99 9.18 -26.77
CA GLY A 167 -11.00 10.55 -27.28
C GLY A 167 -9.67 11.01 -27.87
N GLY A 168 -8.74 10.10 -28.14
CA GLY A 168 -7.43 10.41 -28.77
C GLY A 168 -6.44 11.10 -27.82
N CYS A 169 -6.68 11.08 -26.51
CA CYS A 169 -5.74 11.64 -25.54
C CYS A 169 -4.48 10.79 -25.46
N LEU A 170 -3.32 11.37 -25.78
CA LEU A 170 -2.03 10.71 -25.71
C LEU A 170 -1.29 11.12 -24.42
N VAL A 171 -0.85 10.13 -23.66
CA VAL A 171 -0.05 10.32 -22.43
C VAL A 171 1.17 9.41 -22.44
N GLN A 172 2.22 9.82 -21.73
CA GLN A 172 3.46 9.05 -21.64
C GLN A 172 3.70 8.60 -20.20
N SER A 173 4.07 7.33 -20.04
CA SER A 173 4.49 6.82 -18.73
C SER A 173 5.94 7.16 -18.45
N SER A 174 6.31 7.20 -17.17
CA SER A 174 7.72 7.27 -16.78
C SER A 174 8.28 5.86 -16.52
N ARG A 175 9.61 5.71 -16.64
CA ARG A 175 10.31 4.43 -16.42
C ARG A 175 10.04 3.82 -15.05
N GLY A 176 9.88 4.64 -14.01
CA GLY A 176 9.59 4.19 -12.65
C GLY A 176 8.25 3.49 -12.49
N TYR A 177 7.32 3.66 -13.45
CA TYR A 177 5.99 3.07 -13.42
C TYR A 177 5.84 1.87 -14.36
N ARG A 178 6.95 1.30 -14.85
CA ARG A 178 6.94 0.15 -15.77
C ARG A 178 6.18 -1.05 -15.21
N ALA A 179 6.33 -1.35 -13.92
CA ALA A 179 5.63 -2.45 -13.26
C ALA A 179 4.10 -2.23 -13.27
N VAL A 180 3.65 -0.99 -13.09
CA VAL A 180 2.23 -0.62 -13.15
C VAL A 180 1.70 -0.85 -14.56
N ILE A 181 2.46 -0.44 -15.60
CA ILE A 181 2.03 -0.66 -16.99
C ILE A 181 1.98 -2.14 -17.33
N ALA A 182 2.95 -2.93 -16.87
CA ALA A 182 2.96 -4.38 -17.08
C ALA A 182 1.75 -5.10 -16.43
N SER A 183 1.19 -4.55 -15.36
CA SER A 183 -0.03 -5.09 -14.74
C SER A 183 -1.32 -4.68 -15.47
N ILE A 184 -1.28 -3.65 -16.31
CA ILE A 184 -2.44 -3.15 -17.08
C ILE A 184 -2.54 -3.85 -18.44
N VAL A 185 -1.38 -4.12 -19.07
CA VAL A 185 -1.32 -4.80 -20.37
C VAL A 185 -1.18 -6.30 -20.10
N PRO A 186 -2.21 -7.13 -20.37
CA PRO A 186 -2.05 -8.58 -20.29
C PRO A 186 -0.94 -8.98 -21.27
N ALA A 187 -0.04 -9.85 -20.81
CA ALA A 187 0.98 -10.43 -21.66
C ALA A 187 0.27 -11.20 -22.79
N GLY A 188 0.34 -10.64 -24.03
CA GLY A 188 -0.12 -11.29 -25.24
C GLY A 188 0.79 -12.46 -25.62
#